data_610869cd5d90b451b54398ec215b1113
#
_entry.id   610869cd5d90b451b54398ec215b1113
#
_cell.length_a   1.000
_cell.length_b   1.000
_cell.length_c   1.000
_cell.angle_alpha   90.00
_cell.angle_beta   90.00
_cell.angle_gamma   90.00
#
_symmetry.space_group_name_H-M   'P 1'
#
loop_
_entity.id
_entity.type
_entity.pdbx_description
1 polymer ?
#
loop_
_entity_poly.entity_id
_entity_poly.type
_entity_poly.pdbx_seq_one_letter_code
_entity_poly.pdbx_strand_id
1 'polypeptide(L)'
;MKNSEFNYKKYVKPNFQPKNFTNREWPDKDIKKAPIWCSVDLRDGNQSLPTPMSLDEKMGMFKMLLDVGFKEIEVGFPSASQTEYDFLRKLIDENLIPDDVKVQVLTQSREHLITKTFEALKGCKNAIVHLYNSTSVLQRDVVFNMDKEEIIGIAVKGAKLIKEEAA
;
A
#
# COMPACT_ATOMS: atom_id res chain seq x y z
N MET A 1 -16.64 13.91 -12.97
CA MET A 1 -15.85 14.78 -13.86
C MET A 1 -15.01 13.90 -14.79
N LYS A 2 -15.16 14.04 -16.10
CA LYS A 2 -14.33 13.28 -17.04
C LYS A 2 -12.91 13.82 -16.96
N ASN A 3 -11.94 13.00 -16.57
CA ASN A 3 -10.51 13.31 -16.45
C ASN A 3 -9.82 13.60 -17.82
N SER A 4 -10.57 14.02 -18.83
CA SER A 4 -10.08 14.16 -20.20
C SER A 4 -9.31 15.43 -20.49
N GLU A 5 -9.16 16.35 -19.52
CA GLU A 5 -8.57 17.67 -19.80
C GLU A 5 -7.42 18.07 -18.87
N PHE A 6 -6.84 17.15 -18.12
CA PHE A 6 -5.64 17.49 -17.36
C PHE A 6 -4.47 17.68 -18.32
N ASN A 7 -4.21 18.93 -18.69
CA ASN A 7 -3.17 19.26 -19.66
C ASN A 7 -1.78 19.23 -18.99
N TYR A 8 -1.23 18.02 -18.79
CA TYR A 8 0.14 17.84 -18.28
C TYR A 8 1.22 18.45 -19.18
N LYS A 9 0.92 18.73 -20.45
CA LYS A 9 1.83 19.34 -21.42
C LYS A 9 2.21 20.78 -21.08
N LYS A 10 1.47 21.44 -20.17
CA LYS A 10 1.84 22.77 -19.65
C LYS A 10 3.10 22.75 -18.78
N TYR A 11 3.49 21.60 -18.27
CA TYR A 11 4.69 21.45 -17.45
C TYR A 11 5.89 21.15 -18.37
N VAL A 12 6.82 22.10 -18.43
CA VAL A 12 8.04 21.95 -19.21
C VAL A 12 9.02 21.07 -18.47
N LYS A 13 9.63 20.11 -19.17
CA LYS A 13 10.71 19.29 -18.61
C LYS A 13 11.84 20.20 -18.14
N PRO A 14 12.25 20.15 -16.86
CA PRO A 14 13.36 20.97 -16.40
C PRO A 14 14.63 20.58 -17.14
N ASN A 15 15.35 21.60 -17.64
CA ASN A 15 16.63 21.44 -18.35
C ASN A 15 17.79 21.08 -17.39
N PHE A 16 17.51 20.27 -16.38
CA PHE A 16 18.49 19.87 -15.40
C PHE A 16 19.19 18.58 -15.86
N GLN A 17 20.43 18.72 -16.29
CA GLN A 17 21.32 17.61 -16.56
C GLN A 17 22.34 17.51 -15.41
N PRO A 18 22.24 16.54 -14.51
CA PRO A 18 23.26 16.35 -13.49
C PRO A 18 24.57 15.95 -14.14
N LYS A 19 25.60 16.75 -13.91
CA LYS A 19 26.91 16.65 -14.60
C LYS A 19 27.68 15.35 -14.31
N ASN A 20 27.31 14.56 -13.31
CA ASN A 20 28.12 13.47 -12.80
C ASN A 20 27.48 12.06 -12.86
N PHE A 21 26.37 11.90 -13.58
CA PHE A 21 25.72 10.60 -13.74
C PHE A 21 25.66 10.22 -15.22
N THR A 22 26.67 9.55 -15.70
CA THR A 22 26.80 9.17 -17.13
C THR A 22 26.05 7.88 -17.50
N ASN A 23 25.68 7.04 -16.51
CA ASN A 23 25.05 5.73 -16.73
C ASN A 23 23.62 5.67 -16.19
N ARG A 24 22.83 6.74 -16.39
CA ARG A 24 21.43 6.77 -15.99
C ARG A 24 20.57 6.13 -17.06
N GLU A 25 19.73 5.18 -16.67
CA GLU A 25 18.80 4.57 -17.61
C GLU A 25 17.37 5.16 -17.48
N TRP A 26 16.80 5.10 -16.27
CA TRP A 26 15.40 5.49 -16.08
C TRP A 26 15.18 7.01 -15.92
N PRO A 27 16.08 7.84 -15.34
CA PRO A 27 15.82 9.27 -15.18
C PRO A 27 15.77 10.05 -16.48
N ASP A 28 16.31 9.49 -17.55
CA ASP A 28 16.30 10.10 -18.89
C ASP A 28 15.08 9.68 -19.73
N LYS A 29 14.23 8.79 -19.19
CA LYS A 29 12.99 8.36 -19.83
C LYS A 29 11.85 9.32 -19.50
N ASP A 30 11.01 9.61 -20.49
CA ASP A 30 9.80 10.39 -20.27
C ASP A 30 8.65 9.50 -19.78
N ILE A 31 7.89 10.00 -18.80
CA ILE A 31 6.65 9.35 -18.36
C ILE A 31 5.61 9.59 -19.46
N LYS A 32 5.18 8.52 -20.14
CA LYS A 32 4.20 8.56 -21.24
C LYS A 32 2.78 8.23 -20.81
N LYS A 33 2.62 7.65 -19.62
CA LYS A 33 1.32 7.31 -19.01
C LYS A 33 1.28 7.88 -17.61
N ALA A 34 0.12 8.40 -17.20
CA ALA A 34 -0.09 8.79 -15.83
C ALA A 34 0.13 7.58 -14.90
N PRO A 35 0.81 7.75 -13.75
CA PRO A 35 0.90 6.69 -12.75
C PRO A 35 -0.50 6.40 -12.18
N ILE A 36 -0.68 5.17 -11.71
CA ILE A 36 -1.86 4.82 -10.92
C ILE A 36 -1.67 5.44 -9.53
N TRP A 37 -2.67 6.19 -9.08
CA TRP A 37 -2.68 6.79 -7.75
C TRP A 37 -3.27 5.80 -6.76
N CYS A 38 -2.51 5.54 -5.67
CA CYS A 38 -3.00 4.82 -4.51
C CYS A 38 -3.31 5.82 -3.40
N SER A 39 -4.56 5.84 -2.90
CA SER A 39 -4.88 6.59 -1.69
C SER A 39 -4.38 5.83 -0.47
N VAL A 40 -3.73 6.52 0.45
CA VAL A 40 -3.29 5.99 1.76
C VAL A 40 -4.02 6.65 2.93
N ASP A 41 -5.08 7.38 2.65
CA ASP A 41 -5.84 8.15 3.67
C ASP A 41 -6.43 7.25 4.76
N LEU A 42 -6.97 6.09 4.39
CA LEU A 42 -7.59 5.14 5.31
C LEU A 42 -6.59 4.33 6.15
N ARG A 43 -5.32 4.29 5.78
CA ARG A 43 -4.28 3.64 6.57
C ARG A 43 -3.36 4.67 7.22
N ASP A 44 -2.48 5.31 6.46
CA ASP A 44 -1.46 6.24 6.98
C ASP A 44 -2.09 7.53 7.47
N GLY A 45 -3.02 8.09 6.71
CA GLY A 45 -3.81 9.26 7.11
C GLY A 45 -4.59 9.02 8.40
N ASN A 46 -5.36 7.92 8.47
CA ASN A 46 -6.11 7.53 9.66
C ASN A 46 -5.20 7.31 10.88
N GLN A 47 -4.03 6.73 10.68
CA GLN A 47 -3.05 6.45 11.72
C GLN A 47 -2.46 7.72 12.34
N SER A 48 -2.47 8.84 11.62
CA SER A 48 -1.98 10.14 12.10
C SER A 48 -3.02 10.93 12.90
N LEU A 49 -4.28 10.51 12.91
CA LEU A 49 -5.34 11.18 13.63
C LEU A 49 -5.21 10.98 15.15
N PRO A 50 -5.45 12.01 15.98
CA PRO A 50 -5.50 11.87 17.44
C PRO A 50 -6.53 10.82 17.91
N THR A 51 -7.66 10.74 17.20
CA THR A 51 -8.68 9.71 17.35
C THR A 51 -8.88 9.05 15.98
N PRO A 52 -8.48 7.79 15.81
CA PRO A 52 -8.69 7.07 14.56
C PRO A 52 -10.16 6.97 14.20
N MET A 53 -10.45 6.88 12.90
CA MET A 53 -11.81 6.74 12.40
C MET A 53 -12.49 5.48 12.93
N SER A 54 -13.75 5.61 13.30
CA SER A 54 -14.68 4.51 13.51
C SER A 54 -14.93 3.72 12.22
N LEU A 55 -15.55 2.56 12.33
CA LEU A 55 -15.92 1.75 11.16
C LEU A 55 -16.81 2.52 10.18
N ASP A 56 -17.80 3.27 10.68
CA ASP A 56 -18.73 4.03 9.84
C ASP A 56 -18.03 5.20 9.13
N GLU A 57 -17.12 5.89 9.81
CA GLU A 57 -16.32 6.96 9.21
C GLU A 57 -15.39 6.41 8.12
N LYS A 58 -14.74 5.25 8.35
CA LYS A 58 -13.96 4.55 7.33
C LYS A 58 -14.79 4.16 6.12
N MET A 59 -16.01 3.68 6.33
CA MET A 59 -16.94 3.35 5.25
C MET A 59 -17.30 4.58 4.42
N GLY A 60 -17.60 5.72 5.08
CA GLY A 60 -17.87 6.99 4.42
C GLY A 60 -16.68 7.49 3.60
N MET A 61 -15.47 7.41 4.19
CA MET A 61 -14.23 7.80 3.50
C MET A 61 -13.93 6.90 2.30
N PHE A 62 -14.10 5.58 2.43
CA PHE A 62 -13.90 4.64 1.32
C PHE A 62 -14.81 4.99 0.13
N LYS A 63 -16.11 5.23 0.39
CA LYS A 63 -17.06 5.64 -0.63
C LYS A 63 -16.63 6.95 -1.31
N MET A 64 -16.21 7.94 -0.53
CA MET A 64 -15.71 9.21 -1.08
C MET A 64 -14.49 9.00 -1.99
N LEU A 65 -13.54 8.13 -1.62
CA LEU A 65 -12.38 7.82 -2.45
C LEU A 65 -12.77 7.14 -3.76
N LEU A 66 -13.78 6.28 -3.76
CA LEU A 66 -14.36 5.71 -4.98
C LEU A 66 -15.00 6.79 -5.86
N ASP A 67 -15.75 7.73 -5.26
CA ASP A 67 -16.38 8.84 -5.98
C ASP A 67 -15.35 9.81 -6.60
N VAL A 68 -14.21 10.01 -5.93
CA VAL A 68 -13.05 10.75 -6.47
C VAL A 68 -12.42 10.01 -7.66
N GLY A 69 -12.52 8.69 -7.70
CA GLY A 69 -12.04 7.86 -8.81
C GLY A 69 -10.73 7.12 -8.56
N PHE A 70 -10.32 6.94 -7.31
CA PHE A 70 -9.16 6.11 -6.98
C PHE A 70 -9.39 4.65 -7.40
N LYS A 71 -8.35 4.03 -7.96
CA LYS A 71 -8.36 2.62 -8.39
C LYS A 71 -7.48 1.72 -7.53
N GLU A 72 -6.65 2.32 -6.70
CA GLU A 72 -5.91 1.62 -5.65
C GLU A 72 -6.10 2.39 -4.34
N ILE A 73 -6.52 1.69 -3.28
CA ILE A 73 -6.84 2.29 -1.98
C ILE A 73 -6.24 1.42 -0.88
N GLU A 74 -5.30 1.97 -0.10
CA GLU A 74 -4.75 1.29 1.06
C GLU A 74 -5.74 1.45 2.23
N VAL A 75 -6.47 0.38 2.52
CA VAL A 75 -7.62 0.40 3.43
C VAL A 75 -7.24 0.21 4.90
N GLY A 76 -6.07 -0.36 5.18
CA GLY A 76 -5.64 -0.52 6.57
C GLY A 76 -4.59 -1.60 6.79
N PHE A 77 -4.43 -1.98 8.06
CA PHE A 77 -3.54 -3.03 8.53
C PHE A 77 -4.36 -4.09 9.30
N PRO A 78 -4.99 -5.04 8.60
CA PRO A 78 -6.01 -5.93 9.19
C PRO A 78 -5.48 -6.83 10.31
N SER A 79 -4.18 -7.11 10.33
CA SER A 79 -3.58 -7.87 11.43
C SER A 79 -3.18 -7.03 12.65
N ALA A 80 -3.32 -5.69 12.60
CA ALA A 80 -2.95 -4.80 13.70
C ALA A 80 -4.05 -4.61 14.74
N SER A 81 -5.32 -4.56 14.33
CA SER A 81 -6.46 -4.37 15.24
C SER A 81 -7.74 -5.00 14.70
N GLN A 82 -8.70 -5.22 15.61
CA GLN A 82 -10.01 -5.77 15.24
C GLN A 82 -10.79 -4.82 14.32
N THR A 83 -10.74 -3.51 14.58
CA THR A 83 -11.41 -2.50 13.73
C THR A 83 -10.89 -2.55 12.28
N GLU A 84 -9.59 -2.69 12.09
CA GLU A 84 -8.98 -2.80 10.75
C GLU A 84 -9.39 -4.10 10.05
N TYR A 85 -9.45 -5.20 10.80
CA TYR A 85 -9.92 -6.50 10.33
C TYR A 85 -11.39 -6.43 9.90
N ASP A 86 -12.26 -5.92 10.77
CA ASP A 86 -13.71 -5.84 10.55
C ASP A 86 -14.04 -4.91 9.38
N PHE A 87 -13.32 -3.81 9.23
CA PHE A 87 -13.48 -2.90 8.10
C PHE A 87 -13.21 -3.60 6.77
N LEU A 88 -12.08 -4.29 6.64
CA LEU A 88 -11.75 -5.04 5.42
C LEU A 88 -12.77 -6.15 5.16
N ARG A 89 -13.14 -6.92 6.20
CA ARG A 89 -14.17 -7.97 6.05
C ARG A 89 -15.49 -7.39 5.57
N LYS A 90 -15.93 -6.27 6.15
CA LYS A 90 -17.17 -5.60 5.73
C LYS A 90 -17.14 -5.21 4.25
N LEU A 91 -16.02 -4.65 3.78
CA LEU A 91 -15.86 -4.31 2.36
C LEU A 91 -15.99 -5.54 1.43
N ILE A 92 -15.46 -6.68 1.87
CA ILE A 92 -15.45 -7.92 1.09
C ILE A 92 -16.82 -8.62 1.19
N ASP A 93 -17.32 -8.83 2.40
CA ASP A 93 -18.53 -9.62 2.66
C ASP A 93 -19.80 -8.96 2.09
N GLU A 94 -19.83 -7.62 2.09
CA GLU A 94 -20.92 -6.84 1.50
C GLU A 94 -20.68 -6.50 0.01
N ASN A 95 -19.62 -7.01 -0.60
CA ASN A 95 -19.24 -6.81 -2.01
C ASN A 95 -19.17 -5.31 -2.39
N LEU A 96 -18.54 -4.50 -1.55
CA LEU A 96 -18.46 -3.04 -1.72
C LEU A 96 -17.25 -2.58 -2.55
N ILE A 97 -16.37 -3.49 -2.93
CA ILE A 97 -15.17 -3.21 -3.71
C ILE A 97 -15.51 -3.39 -5.20
N PRO A 98 -15.49 -2.31 -6.01
CA PRO A 98 -15.73 -2.43 -7.46
C PRO A 98 -14.69 -3.33 -8.15
N ASP A 99 -15.07 -4.01 -9.21
CA ASP A 99 -14.18 -4.94 -9.93
C ASP A 99 -12.93 -4.28 -10.55
N ASP A 100 -12.96 -2.97 -10.78
CA ASP A 100 -11.85 -2.18 -11.30
C ASP A 100 -11.02 -1.46 -10.22
N VAL A 101 -11.29 -1.77 -8.94
CA VAL A 101 -10.58 -1.21 -7.78
C VAL A 101 -9.80 -2.31 -7.07
N LYS A 102 -8.57 -2.00 -6.67
CA LYS A 102 -7.74 -2.85 -5.81
C LYS A 102 -7.68 -2.26 -4.42
N VAL A 103 -7.95 -3.09 -3.42
CA VAL A 103 -7.66 -2.73 -2.03
C VAL A 103 -6.23 -3.14 -1.68
N GLN A 104 -5.50 -2.24 -1.04
CA GLN A 104 -4.17 -2.51 -0.53
C GLN A 104 -4.23 -2.66 0.99
N VAL A 105 -3.51 -3.63 1.52
CA VAL A 105 -3.40 -3.88 2.96
C VAL A 105 -1.94 -3.98 3.37
N LEU A 106 -1.62 -3.36 4.52
CA LEU A 106 -0.27 -3.39 5.09
C LEU A 106 -0.06 -4.67 5.91
N THR A 107 1.13 -5.24 5.85
CA THR A 107 1.56 -6.29 6.77
C THR A 107 3.06 -6.21 7.04
N GLN A 108 3.49 -6.56 8.25
CA GLN A 108 4.90 -6.76 8.57
C GLN A 108 5.37 -8.12 8.07
N SER A 109 6.69 -8.23 7.85
CA SER A 109 7.35 -9.48 7.49
C SER A 109 7.45 -10.43 8.70
N ARG A 110 6.30 -10.88 9.20
CA ARG A 110 6.12 -11.85 10.29
C ARG A 110 5.04 -12.84 9.91
N GLU A 111 5.34 -14.11 10.00
CA GLU A 111 4.47 -15.21 9.54
C GLU A 111 3.03 -15.08 10.06
N HIS A 112 2.83 -14.97 11.38
CA HIS A 112 1.50 -14.86 11.97
C HIS A 112 0.71 -13.62 11.52
N LEU A 113 1.37 -12.50 11.20
CA LEU A 113 0.70 -11.30 10.68
C LEU A 113 0.34 -11.46 9.21
N ILE A 114 1.19 -12.10 8.43
CA ILE A 114 0.92 -12.42 7.02
C ILE A 114 -0.27 -13.38 6.94
N THR A 115 -0.26 -14.49 7.69
CA THR A 115 -1.38 -15.45 7.73
C THR A 115 -2.69 -14.76 8.10
N LYS A 116 -2.70 -13.94 9.17
CA LYS A 116 -3.89 -13.19 9.58
C LYS A 116 -4.36 -12.18 8.51
N THR A 117 -3.42 -11.59 7.77
CA THR A 117 -3.75 -10.70 6.65
C THR A 117 -4.46 -11.46 5.52
N PHE A 118 -4.00 -12.65 5.18
CA PHE A 118 -4.64 -13.49 4.16
C PHE A 118 -5.99 -14.05 4.63
N GLU A 119 -6.14 -14.38 5.91
CA GLU A 119 -7.46 -14.69 6.48
C GLU A 119 -8.45 -13.53 6.28
N ALA A 120 -8.00 -12.30 6.54
CA ALA A 120 -8.82 -11.11 6.34
C ALA A 120 -9.15 -10.84 4.87
N LEU A 121 -8.26 -11.21 3.94
CA LEU A 121 -8.44 -11.04 2.48
C LEU A 121 -9.28 -12.14 1.84
N LYS A 122 -9.64 -13.20 2.55
CA LYS A 122 -10.36 -14.33 1.98
C LYS A 122 -11.62 -13.86 1.24
N GLY A 123 -11.72 -14.23 -0.06
CA GLY A 123 -12.81 -13.83 -0.95
C GLY A 123 -12.62 -12.47 -1.65
N CYS A 124 -11.54 -11.75 -1.39
CA CYS A 124 -11.22 -10.54 -2.12
C CYS A 124 -10.69 -10.88 -3.53
N LYS A 125 -11.30 -10.31 -4.56
CA LYS A 125 -10.90 -10.59 -5.96
C LYS A 125 -9.59 -9.90 -6.35
N ASN A 126 -9.40 -8.65 -5.90
CA ASN A 126 -8.30 -7.78 -6.31
C ASN A 126 -7.66 -7.13 -5.08
N ALA A 127 -6.56 -7.70 -4.61
CA ALA A 127 -5.82 -7.20 -3.46
C ALA A 127 -4.35 -6.93 -3.79
N ILE A 128 -3.77 -5.96 -3.08
CA ILE A 128 -2.34 -5.70 -3.02
C ILE A 128 -1.91 -5.91 -1.57
N VAL A 129 -0.95 -6.79 -1.34
CA VAL A 129 -0.33 -6.96 -0.02
C VAL A 129 0.95 -6.13 0.03
N HIS A 130 0.92 -5.07 0.83
CA HIS A 130 2.04 -4.18 1.06
C HIS A 130 2.89 -4.72 2.22
N LEU A 131 3.94 -5.44 1.88
CA LEU A 131 4.89 -5.99 2.85
C LEU A 131 5.94 -4.95 3.23
N TYR A 132 6.19 -4.76 4.52
CA TYR A 132 7.29 -3.94 4.98
C TYR A 132 8.18 -4.64 6.00
N ASN A 133 9.43 -4.20 6.06
CA ASN A 133 10.42 -4.62 7.03
C ASN A 133 11.32 -3.45 7.39
N SER A 134 11.65 -3.32 8.66
CA SER A 134 12.52 -2.24 9.16
C SER A 134 13.99 -2.53 8.85
N THR A 135 14.73 -1.52 8.38
CA THR A 135 16.10 -1.67 7.90
C THR A 135 17.12 -0.71 8.54
N SER A 136 16.67 0.24 9.38
CA SER A 136 17.58 1.22 9.99
C SER A 136 18.58 0.56 10.93
N VAL A 137 19.77 1.18 11.08
CA VAL A 137 20.82 0.70 11.99
C VAL A 137 20.27 0.52 13.40
N LEU A 138 19.58 1.56 13.92
CA LEU A 138 18.99 1.54 15.25
C LEU A 138 18.04 0.36 15.45
N GLN A 139 17.17 0.09 14.47
CA GLN A 139 16.23 -1.01 14.57
C GLN A 139 16.92 -2.37 14.46
N ARG A 140 17.90 -2.51 13.60
CA ARG A 140 18.69 -3.75 13.52
C ARG A 140 19.40 -4.06 14.83
N ASP A 141 20.08 -3.07 15.40
CA ASP A 141 20.93 -3.26 16.58
C ASP A 141 20.11 -3.39 17.88
N VAL A 142 19.05 -2.58 18.03
CA VAL A 142 18.31 -2.48 19.31
C VAL A 142 17.05 -3.34 19.33
N VAL A 143 16.30 -3.39 18.21
CA VAL A 143 15.02 -4.10 18.19
C VAL A 143 15.17 -5.56 17.77
N PHE A 144 15.94 -5.80 16.71
CA PHE A 144 16.10 -7.14 16.16
C PHE A 144 17.34 -7.86 16.67
N ASN A 145 18.38 -7.12 17.08
CA ASN A 145 19.71 -7.65 17.40
C ASN A 145 20.23 -8.54 16.24
N MET A 146 20.15 -8.02 15.02
CA MET A 146 20.43 -8.72 13.77
C MET A 146 21.28 -7.87 12.85
N ASP A 147 22.13 -8.52 12.07
CA ASP A 147 22.93 -7.89 11.03
C ASP A 147 22.10 -7.60 9.75
N LYS A 148 22.74 -7.10 8.70
CA LYS A 148 22.09 -6.76 7.43
C LYS A 148 21.55 -7.99 6.71
N GLU A 149 22.30 -9.07 6.72
CA GLU A 149 21.99 -10.30 6.00
C GLU A 149 20.78 -11.01 6.66
N GLU A 150 20.73 -11.02 7.97
CA GLU A 150 19.61 -11.55 8.74
C GLU A 150 18.33 -10.75 8.48
N ILE A 151 18.42 -9.42 8.41
CA ILE A 151 17.26 -8.55 8.08
C ILE A 151 16.79 -8.76 6.64
N ILE A 152 17.70 -8.95 5.69
CA ILE A 152 17.36 -9.36 4.31
C ILE A 152 16.65 -10.72 4.34
N GLY A 153 17.13 -11.66 5.17
CA GLY A 153 16.50 -12.97 5.36
C GLY A 153 15.05 -12.87 5.80
N ILE A 154 14.73 -11.98 6.75
CA ILE A 154 13.34 -11.72 7.19
C ILE A 154 12.48 -11.24 6.01
N ALA A 155 12.96 -10.27 5.24
CA ALA A 155 12.22 -9.72 4.10
C ALA A 155 11.97 -10.79 3.02
N VAL A 156 12.99 -11.59 2.70
CA VAL A 156 12.88 -12.67 1.70
C VAL A 156 11.92 -13.76 2.16
N LYS A 157 11.99 -14.18 3.44
CA LYS A 157 11.06 -15.16 4.02
C LYS A 157 9.61 -14.68 3.93
N GLY A 158 9.35 -13.42 4.32
CA GLY A 158 8.02 -12.84 4.26
C GLY A 158 7.47 -12.75 2.83
N ALA A 159 8.31 -12.32 1.88
CA ALA A 159 7.90 -12.24 0.48
C ALA A 159 7.60 -13.62 -0.13
N LYS A 160 8.34 -14.66 0.24
CA LYS A 160 8.06 -16.04 -0.19
C LYS A 160 6.72 -16.53 0.36
N LEU A 161 6.48 -16.32 1.65
CA LEU A 161 5.22 -16.72 2.30
C LEU A 161 4.02 -16.03 1.65
N ILE A 162 4.11 -14.72 1.38
CA ILE A 162 3.05 -13.98 0.68
C ILE A 162 2.78 -14.59 -0.71
N LYS A 163 3.82 -14.99 -1.43
CA LYS A 163 3.64 -15.64 -2.75
C LYS A 163 3.00 -17.02 -2.65
N GLU A 164 3.28 -17.75 -1.59
CA GLU A 164 2.68 -19.05 -1.32
C GLU A 164 1.20 -18.91 -0.96
N GLU A 165 0.85 -17.96 -0.09
CA GLU A 165 -0.53 -17.68 0.31
C GLU A 165 -1.39 -17.08 -0.83
N ALA A 166 -0.77 -16.41 -1.79
CA ALA A 166 -1.46 -15.79 -2.93
C ALA A 166 -1.66 -16.76 -4.13
N ALA A 167 -1.13 -17.97 -4.07
CA ALA A 167 -1.24 -18.97 -5.16
C ALA A 167 -2.53 -19.78 -5.08
#